data_ff16ef8a87fc8b84a3447ae4693af8d8
#
_entry.id   ff16ef8a87fc8b84a3447ae4693af8d8
#
_cell.length_a   1.000
_cell.length_b   1.000
_cell.length_c   1.000
_cell.angle_alpha   90.00
_cell.angle_beta   90.00
_cell.angle_gamma   90.00
#
_symmetry.space_group_name_H-M   'P 1'
#
loop_
_entity.id
_entity.type
_entity.pdbx_description
1 polymer ?
#
loop_
_entity_poly.entity_id
_entity_poly.type
_entity_poly.pdbx_seq_one_letter_code
_entity_poly.pdbx_strand_id
1 'polypeptide(L)'
;GLSNPTTSGFGRKTDFNTDTPSPTDNINYMNFVGDNMSFGKKVTSDNVRRLVRKISWSRGTKYEMYRHDYNLNNTSPITGSARLYDANYYVMNSDFKVYVCIDNGSSGINTTGNASLDEPTFTDLEPSKAGTSGDGYQWKYLFTVSPSDIIKFDSTDFISVSNNWSTSTDSQVVAVRDNGNSDVNNNQIKKVYIENQGVGYSNGTGQEVNILGDGTGGKVVVNV
;
A
#
# COMPACT_ATOMS: atom_id res chain seq x y z
N GLY A 1 1.54 28.44 6.31
CA GLY A 1 2.73 29.23 5.96
C GLY A 1 4.00 28.56 6.43
N LEU A 2 5.10 28.75 5.74
CA LEU A 2 6.44 28.32 6.16
C LEU A 2 7.13 29.49 6.87
N SER A 3 7.67 29.23 8.03
CA SER A 3 8.45 30.20 8.81
C SER A 3 9.92 29.82 8.82
N ASN A 4 10.78 30.78 9.14
CA ASN A 4 12.17 30.52 9.37
C ASN A 4 12.35 29.67 10.66
N PRO A 5 12.91 28.48 10.59
CA PRO A 5 12.99 27.57 11.73
C PRO A 5 13.98 28.02 12.83
N THR A 6 14.82 28.99 12.54
CA THR A 6 15.81 29.49 13.51
C THR A 6 15.30 30.63 14.39
N THR A 7 14.07 31.11 14.11
CA THR A 7 13.55 32.27 14.83
C THR A 7 12.90 31.83 16.13
N SER A 8 13.42 32.36 17.25
CA SER A 8 12.87 32.13 18.57
C SER A 8 11.43 32.63 18.65
N GLY A 9 10.52 31.82 19.11
CA GLY A 9 9.09 32.11 19.17
C GLY A 9 8.25 31.39 18.12
N PHE A 10 8.86 30.85 17.08
CA PHE A 10 8.18 30.03 16.08
C PHE A 10 8.38 28.53 16.29
N GLY A 11 9.31 28.10 17.03
CA GLY A 11 9.49 26.69 17.40
C GLY A 11 9.18 26.54 18.88
N ARG A 12 8.11 25.87 19.21
CA ARG A 12 7.91 25.42 20.57
C ARG A 12 8.90 24.30 20.86
N LYS A 13 9.48 24.35 22.03
CA LYS A 13 10.35 23.25 22.53
C LYS A 13 9.55 22.05 23.04
N THR A 14 8.24 22.19 23.14
CA THR A 14 7.35 21.18 23.70
C THR A 14 6.61 20.43 22.57
N ASP A 15 6.32 19.18 22.81
CA ASP A 15 5.55 18.33 21.90
C ASP A 15 4.15 18.95 21.68
N PHE A 16 3.76 19.05 20.44
CA PHE A 16 2.45 19.56 20.02
C PHE A 16 1.27 18.80 20.63
N ASN A 17 1.46 17.52 20.96
CA ASN A 17 0.46 16.68 21.59
C ASN A 17 0.28 16.98 23.07
N THR A 18 1.33 17.47 23.76
CA THR A 18 1.30 17.76 25.20
C THR A 18 1.05 19.23 25.51
N ASP A 19 1.38 20.11 24.58
CA ASP A 19 1.23 21.56 24.75
C ASP A 19 0.79 22.22 23.43
N THR A 20 -0.48 22.05 23.09
CA THR A 20 -1.07 22.67 21.91
C THR A 20 -1.04 24.18 22.01
N PRO A 21 -0.47 24.92 21.04
CA PRO A 21 -0.39 26.37 21.09
C PRO A 21 -1.78 26.98 21.08
N SER A 22 -2.04 27.85 22.04
CA SER A 22 -3.26 28.66 22.04
C SER A 22 -3.20 29.72 20.94
N PRO A 23 -4.30 29.96 20.21
CA PRO A 23 -4.39 31.08 19.28
C PRO A 23 -4.11 32.39 20.03
N THR A 24 -3.31 33.27 19.43
CA THR A 24 -3.06 34.61 19.95
C THR A 24 -3.56 35.65 18.95
N ASP A 25 -4.26 36.66 19.45
CA ASP A 25 -4.78 37.78 18.67
C ASP A 25 -4.00 39.06 19.02
N ASN A 26 -2.68 38.96 19.06
CA ASN A 26 -1.79 40.06 19.41
C ASN A 26 -1.13 40.61 18.16
N ILE A 27 -1.20 41.95 17.95
CA ILE A 27 -0.64 42.63 16.80
C ILE A 27 0.88 42.42 16.65
N ASN A 28 1.60 42.37 17.75
CA ASN A 28 3.05 42.14 17.73
C ASN A 28 3.39 40.73 17.26
N TYR A 29 2.57 39.74 17.63
CA TYR A 29 2.72 38.37 17.15
C TYR A 29 2.36 38.25 15.67
N MET A 30 1.30 38.94 15.21
CA MET A 30 0.91 38.99 13.79
C MET A 30 2.01 39.59 12.92
N ASN A 31 2.62 40.71 13.37
CA ASN A 31 3.74 41.34 12.69
C ASN A 31 4.97 40.41 12.67
N PHE A 32 5.29 39.78 13.80
CA PHE A 32 6.38 38.82 13.88
C PHE A 32 6.20 37.61 12.94
N VAL A 33 4.96 37.10 12.83
CA VAL A 33 4.63 36.01 11.88
C VAL A 33 4.80 36.50 10.45
N GLY A 34 4.29 37.71 10.13
CA GLY A 34 4.40 38.32 8.81
C GLY A 34 5.85 38.51 8.37
N ASP A 35 6.69 39.06 9.25
CA ASP A 35 8.11 39.30 8.99
C ASP A 35 8.92 38.02 8.77
N ASN A 36 8.51 36.92 9.38
CA ASN A 36 9.23 35.63 9.31
C ASN A 36 8.59 34.63 8.34
N MET A 37 7.50 34.96 7.69
CA MET A 37 6.79 34.07 6.77
C MET A 37 7.34 34.26 5.35
N SER A 38 7.91 33.17 4.81
CA SER A 38 8.36 33.16 3.40
C SER A 38 7.19 33.15 2.43
N PHE A 39 6.16 32.38 2.72
CA PHE A 39 4.90 32.35 1.97
C PHE A 39 3.76 31.77 2.82
N GLY A 40 2.56 32.04 2.42
CA GLY A 40 1.35 31.47 3.03
C GLY A 40 0.30 31.12 1.99
N LYS A 41 -0.46 30.08 2.25
CA LYS A 41 -1.60 29.66 1.44
C LYS A 41 -2.73 29.22 2.35
N LYS A 42 -3.96 29.63 2.01
CA LYS A 42 -5.16 29.08 2.66
C LYS A 42 -5.27 27.60 2.29
N VAL A 43 -5.31 26.73 3.28
CA VAL A 43 -5.44 25.29 3.11
C VAL A 43 -6.89 24.87 3.35
N THR A 44 -7.45 24.11 2.42
CA THR A 44 -8.74 23.42 2.54
C THR A 44 -8.49 21.92 2.56
N SER A 45 -9.50 21.11 2.89
CA SER A 45 -9.41 19.64 2.87
C SER A 45 -8.92 19.09 1.52
N ASP A 46 -9.28 19.75 0.42
CA ASP A 46 -8.89 19.37 -0.93
C ASP A 46 -7.41 19.66 -1.28
N ASN A 47 -6.73 20.39 -0.41
CA ASN A 47 -5.31 20.70 -0.56
C ASN A 47 -4.41 19.82 0.32
N VAL A 48 -4.98 18.83 0.98
CA VAL A 48 -4.26 17.90 1.86
C VAL A 48 -4.50 16.47 1.41
N ARG A 49 -3.43 15.71 1.21
CA ARG A 49 -3.46 14.27 0.90
C ARG A 49 -2.40 13.56 1.72
N ARG A 50 -2.66 12.31 2.02
CA ARG A 50 -1.61 11.40 2.46
C ARG A 50 -0.79 10.98 1.26
N LEU A 51 0.51 10.84 1.46
CA LEU A 51 1.44 10.43 0.42
C LEU A 51 2.07 9.10 0.82
N VAL A 52 2.25 8.23 -0.16
CA VAL A 52 3.04 6.99 -0.04
C VAL A 52 4.15 7.00 -1.09
N ARG A 53 5.17 6.19 -0.91
CA ARG A 53 6.26 6.08 -1.88
C ARG A 53 5.72 5.71 -3.26
N LYS A 54 6.27 6.31 -4.30
CA LYS A 54 5.97 5.97 -5.68
C LYS A 54 6.84 4.79 -6.11
N ILE A 55 6.22 3.67 -6.40
CA ILE A 55 6.88 2.51 -6.96
C ILE A 55 6.28 2.32 -8.35
N SER A 56 7.01 2.79 -9.37
CA SER A 56 6.57 2.61 -10.75
C SER A 56 6.83 1.18 -11.21
N TRP A 57 5.84 0.59 -11.88
CA TRP A 57 6.04 -0.70 -12.49
C TRP A 57 7.11 -0.63 -13.58
N SER A 58 7.97 -1.63 -13.66
CA SER A 58 8.92 -1.80 -14.74
C SER A 58 9.14 -3.27 -15.06
N ARG A 59 9.22 -3.58 -16.35
CA ARG A 59 9.40 -4.94 -16.86
C ARG A 59 10.71 -5.54 -16.35
N GLY A 60 10.65 -6.79 -15.91
CA GLY A 60 11.83 -7.52 -15.44
C GLY A 60 12.18 -7.28 -13.98
N THR A 61 11.45 -6.41 -13.29
CA THR A 61 11.63 -6.15 -11.86
C THR A 61 10.91 -7.20 -11.04
N LYS A 62 11.52 -7.60 -9.92
CA LYS A 62 10.88 -8.44 -8.91
C LYS A 62 10.20 -7.56 -7.89
N TYR A 63 8.92 -7.83 -7.66
CA TYR A 63 8.12 -7.18 -6.62
C TYR A 63 7.77 -8.16 -5.52
N GLU A 64 7.61 -7.65 -4.32
CA GLU A 64 7.23 -8.44 -3.17
C GLU A 64 5.75 -8.74 -3.17
N MET A 65 5.39 -9.90 -2.66
CA MET A 65 4.01 -10.22 -2.35
C MET A 65 3.59 -9.49 -1.06
N TYR A 66 2.37 -8.99 -0.98
CA TYR A 66 1.83 -8.42 0.25
C TYR A 66 1.85 -9.45 1.38
N ARG A 67 2.49 -9.10 2.49
CA ARG A 67 2.48 -9.85 3.75
C ARG A 67 2.38 -8.87 4.90
N HIS A 68 1.55 -9.19 5.89
CA HIS A 68 1.36 -8.33 7.07
C HIS A 68 2.37 -8.60 8.20
N ASP A 69 3.13 -9.68 8.10
CA ASP A 69 3.96 -10.27 9.17
C ASP A 69 5.45 -9.91 9.08
N TYR A 70 5.84 -8.94 8.25
CA TYR A 70 7.22 -8.47 8.21
C TYR A 70 7.67 -7.87 9.54
N ASN A 71 8.77 -8.35 10.06
CA ASN A 71 9.42 -7.91 11.29
C ASN A 71 10.92 -8.20 11.25
N LEU A 72 11.65 -7.92 12.33
CA LEU A 72 13.10 -8.12 12.41
C LEU A 72 13.54 -9.59 12.23
N ASN A 73 12.68 -10.55 12.55
CA ASN A 73 12.98 -11.99 12.39
C ASN A 73 12.42 -12.56 11.08
N ASN A 74 11.49 -11.83 10.43
CA ASN A 74 10.87 -12.22 9.17
C ASN A 74 10.91 -11.02 8.22
N THR A 75 12.03 -10.84 7.56
CA THR A 75 12.23 -9.73 6.64
C THR A 75 11.72 -10.03 5.24
N SER A 76 11.43 -8.99 4.50
CA SER A 76 11.06 -9.07 3.10
C SER A 76 12.20 -9.73 2.27
N PRO A 77 11.89 -10.75 1.46
CA PRO A 77 12.93 -11.53 0.77
C PRO A 77 13.65 -10.77 -0.35
N ILE A 78 13.09 -9.66 -0.84
CA ILE A 78 13.68 -8.85 -1.92
C ILE A 78 14.39 -7.63 -1.37
N THR A 79 13.71 -6.83 -0.56
CA THR A 79 14.27 -5.57 -0.03
C THR A 79 14.99 -5.73 1.31
N GLY A 80 14.83 -6.86 1.99
CA GLY A 80 15.34 -7.07 3.34
C GLY A 80 14.63 -6.25 4.41
N SER A 81 13.51 -5.60 4.06
CA SER A 81 12.79 -4.70 4.96
C SER A 81 12.10 -5.46 6.08
N ALA A 82 12.22 -4.95 7.30
CA ALA A 82 11.51 -5.44 8.48
C ALA A 82 10.13 -4.79 8.67
N ARG A 83 9.76 -3.86 7.79
CA ARG A 83 8.50 -3.10 7.87
C ARG A 83 7.80 -3.09 6.53
N LEU A 84 6.49 -3.26 6.57
CA LEU A 84 5.65 -3.23 5.38
C LEU A 84 5.78 -1.90 4.59
N TYR A 85 6.00 -0.80 5.27
CA TYR A 85 6.19 0.51 4.63
C TYR A 85 7.38 0.55 3.66
N ASP A 86 8.45 -0.19 3.95
CA ASP A 86 9.67 -0.19 3.15
C ASP A 86 9.69 -1.28 2.06
N ALA A 87 8.74 -2.21 2.09
CA ALA A 87 8.61 -3.30 1.14
C ALA A 87 7.98 -2.85 -0.19
N ASN A 88 8.37 -3.48 -1.30
CA ASN A 88 7.93 -3.14 -2.66
C ASN A 88 6.76 -4.05 -3.11
N TYR A 89 5.67 -4.07 -2.37
CA TYR A 89 4.52 -4.94 -2.60
C TYR A 89 3.37 -4.30 -3.40
N TYR A 90 3.51 -3.06 -3.78
CA TYR A 90 2.54 -2.36 -4.63
C TYR A 90 3.26 -1.61 -5.75
N VAL A 91 2.55 -1.31 -6.83
CA VAL A 91 3.09 -0.59 -7.97
C VAL A 91 2.05 0.38 -8.53
N MET A 92 2.54 1.42 -9.18
CA MET A 92 1.74 2.27 -10.05
C MET A 92 2.15 2.02 -11.48
N ASN A 93 1.18 1.80 -12.37
CA ASN A 93 1.43 1.63 -13.79
C ASN A 93 1.53 2.98 -14.54
N SER A 94 1.77 2.91 -15.85
CA SER A 94 1.86 4.09 -16.73
C SER A 94 0.58 4.92 -16.84
N ASP A 95 -0.58 4.31 -16.54
CA ASP A 95 -1.91 4.97 -16.54
C ASP A 95 -2.31 5.51 -15.17
N PHE A 96 -1.37 5.65 -14.23
CA PHE A 96 -1.63 6.08 -12.85
C PHE A 96 -2.59 5.17 -12.07
N LYS A 97 -2.70 3.91 -12.46
CA LYS A 97 -3.44 2.88 -11.71
C LYS A 97 -2.52 2.21 -10.71
N VAL A 98 -3.01 2.03 -9.50
CA VAL A 98 -2.25 1.46 -8.39
C VAL A 98 -2.73 0.03 -8.11
N TYR A 99 -1.78 -0.88 -7.98
CA TYR A 99 -2.02 -2.31 -7.75
C TYR A 99 -1.22 -2.80 -6.56
N VAL A 100 -1.80 -3.73 -5.81
CA VAL A 100 -1.07 -4.51 -4.79
C VAL A 100 -0.77 -5.90 -5.34
N CYS A 101 0.44 -6.37 -5.10
CA CYS A 101 0.88 -7.71 -5.49
C CYS A 101 0.34 -8.73 -4.47
N ILE A 102 -0.52 -9.63 -4.93
CA ILE A 102 -1.07 -10.72 -4.13
C ILE A 102 -0.24 -11.99 -4.30
N ASP A 103 0.32 -12.20 -5.49
CA ASP A 103 1.18 -13.32 -5.80
C ASP A 103 2.30 -12.85 -6.73
N ASN A 104 3.53 -13.23 -6.46
CA ASN A 104 4.70 -12.95 -7.28
C ASN A 104 5.36 -14.22 -7.83
N GLY A 105 4.67 -15.35 -7.78
CA GLY A 105 5.20 -16.64 -8.18
C GLY A 105 6.26 -17.20 -7.22
N SER A 106 6.33 -16.68 -5.99
CA SER A 106 7.25 -17.21 -4.98
C SER A 106 6.81 -18.57 -4.45
N SER A 107 7.78 -19.33 -4.00
CA SER A 107 7.60 -20.66 -3.40
C SER A 107 8.67 -20.90 -2.33
N GLY A 108 8.57 -21.99 -1.60
CA GLY A 108 9.60 -22.37 -0.62
C GLY A 108 11.02 -22.50 -1.21
N ILE A 109 11.14 -22.74 -2.53
CA ILE A 109 12.42 -22.82 -3.24
C ILE A 109 12.79 -21.45 -3.85
N ASN A 110 11.84 -20.77 -4.45
CA ASN A 110 12.01 -19.43 -5.04
C ASN A 110 11.40 -18.36 -4.14
N THR A 111 12.04 -18.05 -3.03
CA THR A 111 11.52 -17.11 -2.02
C THR A 111 11.39 -15.68 -2.49
N THR A 112 12.16 -15.29 -3.51
CA THR A 112 12.11 -13.93 -4.10
C THR A 112 11.07 -13.78 -5.21
N GLY A 113 10.41 -14.88 -5.61
CA GLY A 113 9.48 -14.86 -6.72
C GLY A 113 10.13 -14.64 -8.09
N ASN A 114 9.31 -14.41 -9.09
CA ASN A 114 9.71 -14.22 -10.47
C ASN A 114 9.90 -12.75 -10.82
N ALA A 115 10.48 -12.46 -11.98
CA ALA A 115 10.46 -11.11 -12.54
C ALA A 115 9.09 -10.83 -13.17
N SER A 116 8.50 -9.66 -12.92
CA SER A 116 7.24 -9.25 -13.56
C SER A 116 7.47 -8.88 -15.02
N LEU A 117 6.74 -9.51 -15.92
CA LEU A 117 6.92 -9.34 -17.36
C LEU A 117 5.78 -8.58 -18.02
N ASP A 118 4.61 -8.58 -17.43
CA ASP A 118 3.42 -7.92 -17.98
C ASP A 118 2.90 -6.83 -17.03
N GLU A 119 2.71 -5.62 -17.57
CA GLU A 119 2.18 -4.49 -16.82
C GLU A 119 0.70 -4.71 -16.51
N PRO A 120 0.25 -4.59 -15.25
CA PRO A 120 -1.17 -4.64 -14.93
C PRO A 120 -1.88 -3.38 -15.42
N THR A 121 -2.93 -3.56 -16.23
CA THR A 121 -3.71 -2.45 -16.83
C THR A 121 -5.21 -2.55 -16.57
N PHE A 122 -5.67 -3.65 -16.01
CA PHE A 122 -7.09 -3.94 -15.73
C PHE A 122 -7.61 -3.14 -14.52
N THR A 123 -8.92 -3.12 -14.37
CA THR A 123 -9.62 -2.51 -13.22
C THR A 123 -10.55 -3.50 -12.53
N ASP A 124 -10.32 -4.80 -12.74
CA ASP A 124 -11.06 -5.86 -12.09
C ASP A 124 -10.91 -5.77 -10.57
N LEU A 125 -12.01 -5.97 -9.86
CA LEU A 125 -12.04 -5.86 -8.40
C LEU A 125 -11.47 -7.10 -7.70
N GLU A 126 -11.41 -8.22 -8.41
CA GLU A 126 -10.75 -9.44 -7.96
C GLU A 126 -9.28 -9.49 -8.42
N PRO A 127 -8.40 -10.18 -7.66
CA PRO A 127 -7.03 -10.37 -8.10
C PRO A 127 -6.96 -11.07 -9.46
N SER A 128 -6.23 -10.48 -10.39
CA SER A 128 -6.10 -10.97 -11.76
C SER A 128 -4.64 -11.02 -12.21
N LYS A 129 -4.37 -11.85 -13.22
CA LYS A 129 -3.06 -11.90 -13.87
C LYS A 129 -2.95 -10.77 -14.89
N ALA A 130 -1.77 -10.18 -15.00
CA ALA A 130 -1.46 -9.28 -16.10
C ALA A 130 -0.95 -10.08 -17.29
N GLY A 131 -1.41 -9.73 -18.51
CA GLY A 131 -0.93 -10.29 -19.77
C GLY A 131 -0.95 -11.81 -19.87
N THR A 132 -0.03 -12.35 -20.67
CA THR A 132 0.00 -13.78 -21.03
C THR A 132 1.39 -14.43 -20.86
N SER A 133 2.37 -13.72 -20.29
CA SER A 133 3.74 -14.23 -20.13
C SER A 133 3.85 -15.41 -19.16
N GLY A 134 2.87 -15.59 -18.27
CA GLY A 134 2.90 -16.65 -17.28
C GLY A 134 3.94 -16.42 -16.17
N ASP A 135 4.27 -15.17 -15.87
CA ASP A 135 5.26 -14.79 -14.86
C ASP A 135 4.88 -15.16 -13.42
N GLY A 136 3.62 -15.57 -13.20
CA GLY A 136 3.10 -15.99 -11.90
C GLY A 136 2.52 -14.85 -11.07
N TYR A 137 2.59 -13.62 -11.54
CA TYR A 137 2.04 -12.49 -10.82
C TYR A 137 0.52 -12.47 -10.82
N GLN A 138 -0.05 -12.14 -9.65
CA GLN A 138 -1.44 -11.76 -9.48
C GLN A 138 -1.50 -10.40 -8.79
N TRP A 139 -2.16 -9.46 -9.45
CA TRP A 139 -2.32 -8.09 -8.98
C TRP A 139 -3.77 -7.84 -8.60
N LYS A 140 -3.97 -7.07 -7.54
CA LYS A 140 -5.29 -6.52 -7.20
C LYS A 140 -5.28 -5.03 -7.45
N TYR A 141 -6.22 -4.56 -8.26
CA TYR A 141 -6.46 -3.14 -8.48
C TYR A 141 -6.93 -2.46 -7.18
N LEU A 142 -6.40 -1.29 -6.88
CA LEU A 142 -6.78 -0.50 -5.71
C LEU A 142 -7.52 0.78 -6.12
N PHE A 143 -6.91 1.62 -6.93
CA PHE A 143 -7.49 2.88 -7.41
C PHE A 143 -6.67 3.46 -8.56
N THR A 144 -7.25 4.43 -9.26
CA THR A 144 -6.54 5.29 -10.22
C THR A 144 -6.36 6.66 -9.58
N VAL A 145 -5.13 7.20 -9.60
CA VAL A 145 -4.87 8.55 -9.11
C VAL A 145 -5.64 9.55 -9.96
N SER A 146 -6.43 10.42 -9.33
CA SER A 146 -7.26 11.38 -10.06
C SER A 146 -6.41 12.41 -10.81
N PRO A 147 -6.84 12.93 -11.97
CA PRO A 147 -6.11 13.97 -12.68
C PRO A 147 -5.80 15.21 -11.83
N SER A 148 -6.72 15.58 -10.94
CA SER A 148 -6.51 16.69 -10.01
C SER A 148 -5.42 16.41 -8.98
N ASP A 149 -5.32 15.17 -8.50
CA ASP A 149 -4.31 14.77 -7.54
C ASP A 149 -2.95 14.59 -8.23
N ILE A 150 -2.91 14.13 -9.48
CA ILE A 150 -1.69 14.10 -10.28
C ILE A 150 -1.09 15.51 -10.39
N ILE A 151 -1.89 16.49 -10.79
CA ILE A 151 -1.42 17.87 -10.97
C ILE A 151 -0.94 18.50 -9.65
N LYS A 152 -1.59 18.16 -8.53
CA LYS A 152 -1.31 18.82 -7.24
C LYS A 152 -0.25 18.11 -6.40
N PHE A 153 -0.14 16.79 -6.48
CA PHE A 153 0.56 15.99 -5.48
C PHE A 153 1.53 14.96 -6.07
N ASP A 154 1.43 14.62 -7.37
CA ASP A 154 2.36 13.65 -7.95
C ASP A 154 3.78 14.21 -7.98
N SER A 155 4.73 13.36 -7.65
CA SER A 155 6.15 13.69 -7.67
C SER A 155 6.96 12.47 -8.12
N THR A 156 8.26 12.61 -8.19
CA THR A 156 9.18 11.51 -8.50
C THR A 156 9.09 10.41 -7.45
N ASP A 157 8.93 10.78 -6.18
CA ASP A 157 9.10 9.87 -5.04
C ASP A 157 7.78 9.48 -4.36
N PHE A 158 6.70 10.23 -4.60
CA PHE A 158 5.45 10.06 -3.88
C PHE A 158 4.22 10.12 -4.78
N ILE A 159 3.21 9.34 -4.41
CA ILE A 159 1.85 9.39 -4.95
C ILE A 159 0.85 9.70 -3.84
N SER A 160 -0.24 10.36 -4.20
CA SER A 160 -1.35 10.64 -3.29
C SER A 160 -2.23 9.42 -3.07
N VAL A 161 -2.73 9.27 -1.85
CA VAL A 161 -3.72 8.25 -1.49
C VAL A 161 -4.89 8.91 -0.77
N SER A 162 -6.05 8.25 -0.77
CA SER A 162 -7.22 8.72 -0.04
C SER A 162 -6.91 8.92 1.44
N ASN A 163 -7.31 10.07 1.99
CA ASN A 163 -7.08 10.40 3.39
C ASN A 163 -7.79 9.45 4.35
N ASN A 164 -8.95 8.96 3.97
CA ASN A 164 -9.75 8.07 4.78
C ASN A 164 -10.42 7.01 3.91
N TRP A 165 -9.76 5.89 3.74
CA TRP A 165 -10.25 4.79 2.91
C TRP A 165 -11.59 4.23 3.40
N SER A 166 -11.75 4.07 4.71
CA SER A 166 -12.94 3.44 5.31
C SER A 166 -14.21 4.27 5.17
N THR A 167 -14.10 5.59 5.10
CA THR A 167 -15.23 6.52 5.01
C THR A 167 -15.27 7.29 3.69
N SER A 168 -14.38 6.98 2.75
CA SER A 168 -14.35 7.62 1.44
C SER A 168 -15.66 7.42 0.69
N THR A 169 -16.12 8.47 0.04
CA THR A 169 -17.27 8.47 -0.90
C THR A 169 -16.81 8.46 -2.36
N ASP A 170 -15.51 8.39 -2.61
CA ASP A 170 -14.96 8.20 -3.95
C ASP A 170 -15.43 6.86 -4.52
N SER A 171 -16.02 6.88 -5.72
CA SER A 171 -16.67 5.71 -6.31
C SER A 171 -15.73 4.53 -6.54
N GLN A 172 -14.46 4.78 -6.84
CA GLN A 172 -13.47 3.72 -7.04
C GLN A 172 -13.08 3.09 -5.70
N VAL A 173 -12.85 3.92 -4.67
CA VAL A 173 -12.54 3.46 -3.32
C VAL A 173 -13.71 2.65 -2.75
N VAL A 174 -14.93 3.14 -2.95
CA VAL A 174 -16.15 2.43 -2.54
C VAL A 174 -16.25 1.08 -3.22
N ALA A 175 -16.08 1.01 -4.54
CA ALA A 175 -16.18 -0.24 -5.29
C ALA A 175 -15.15 -1.29 -4.80
N VAL A 176 -13.90 -0.91 -4.60
CA VAL A 176 -12.85 -1.83 -4.13
C VAL A 176 -13.08 -2.27 -2.68
N ARG A 177 -13.49 -1.34 -1.81
CA ARG A 177 -13.82 -1.63 -0.42
C ARG A 177 -15.03 -2.55 -0.29
N ASP A 178 -16.11 -2.23 -1.00
CA ASP A 178 -17.37 -2.97 -0.89
C ASP A 178 -17.25 -4.36 -1.55
N ASN A 179 -16.45 -4.50 -2.59
CA ASN A 179 -16.13 -5.82 -3.15
C ASN A 179 -15.44 -6.71 -2.10
N GLY A 180 -14.49 -6.18 -1.32
CA GLY A 180 -13.82 -6.92 -0.25
C GLY A 180 -14.73 -7.28 0.93
N ASN A 181 -15.79 -6.50 1.14
CA ASN A 181 -16.75 -6.67 2.24
C ASN A 181 -18.08 -7.32 1.80
N SER A 182 -18.21 -7.71 0.53
CA SER A 182 -19.42 -8.38 0.05
C SER A 182 -19.58 -9.76 0.71
N ASP A 183 -20.82 -10.26 0.81
CA ASP A 183 -21.12 -11.58 1.38
C ASP A 183 -20.38 -12.72 0.67
N VAL A 184 -20.04 -12.53 -0.60
CA VAL A 184 -19.29 -13.49 -1.42
C VAL A 184 -17.79 -13.48 -1.10
N ASN A 185 -17.21 -12.32 -0.79
CA ASN A 185 -15.76 -12.12 -0.68
C ASN A 185 -15.28 -11.97 0.76
N ASN A 186 -16.19 -11.63 1.67
CA ASN A 186 -15.84 -11.45 3.08
C ASN A 186 -15.39 -12.76 3.71
N ASN A 187 -14.28 -12.73 4.40
CA ASN A 187 -13.66 -13.90 5.05
C ASN A 187 -13.24 -15.04 4.11
N GLN A 188 -13.18 -14.83 2.81
CA GLN A 188 -12.64 -15.81 1.88
C GLN A 188 -11.12 -15.85 1.87
N ILE A 189 -10.54 -17.04 1.85
CA ILE A 189 -9.12 -17.24 1.60
C ILE A 189 -8.85 -17.06 0.11
N LYS A 190 -8.10 -16.04 -0.26
CA LYS A 190 -7.76 -15.75 -1.67
C LYS A 190 -6.43 -16.35 -2.10
N LYS A 191 -5.50 -16.58 -1.17
CA LYS A 191 -4.19 -17.15 -1.46
C LYS A 191 -3.69 -17.99 -0.29
N VAL A 192 -3.07 -19.12 -0.61
CA VAL A 192 -2.31 -19.95 0.32
C VAL A 192 -0.85 -19.91 -0.11
N TYR A 193 0.02 -19.52 0.80
CA TYR A 193 1.46 -19.51 0.58
C TYR A 193 2.10 -20.69 1.33
N ILE A 194 2.92 -21.47 0.63
CA ILE A 194 3.66 -22.58 1.22
C ILE A 194 5.06 -22.07 1.60
N GLU A 195 5.25 -21.82 2.87
CA GLU A 195 6.52 -21.31 3.41
C GLU A 195 7.61 -22.39 3.39
N ASN A 196 7.24 -23.63 3.73
CA ASN A 196 8.14 -24.76 3.72
C ASN A 196 7.42 -25.98 3.12
N GLN A 197 7.95 -26.50 2.03
CA GLN A 197 7.36 -27.63 1.32
C GLN A 197 7.52 -28.96 2.05
N GLY A 198 8.42 -29.02 3.06
CA GLY A 198 8.75 -30.28 3.73
C GLY A 198 9.46 -31.30 2.82
N VAL A 199 9.63 -32.49 3.35
CA VAL A 199 10.24 -33.63 2.63
C VAL A 199 9.61 -34.94 3.09
N GLY A 200 9.69 -35.97 2.25
CA GLY A 200 9.27 -37.33 2.62
C GLY A 200 7.78 -37.62 2.48
N TYR A 201 7.04 -36.73 1.78
CA TYR A 201 5.65 -37.01 1.43
C TYR A 201 5.56 -38.01 0.26
N SER A 202 4.55 -38.86 0.30
CA SER A 202 4.21 -39.71 -0.84
C SER A 202 3.48 -38.93 -1.90
N ASN A 203 3.76 -39.21 -3.18
CA ASN A 203 3.03 -38.61 -4.29
C ASN A 203 1.53 -38.85 -4.15
N GLY A 204 0.76 -37.79 -4.26
CA GLY A 204 -0.69 -37.83 -4.19
C GLY A 204 -1.31 -36.61 -4.85
N THR A 205 -2.49 -36.79 -5.43
CA THR A 205 -3.27 -35.73 -6.04
C THR A 205 -4.59 -35.55 -5.30
N GLY A 206 -5.03 -34.29 -5.14
CA GLY A 206 -6.32 -34.00 -4.54
C GLY A 206 -6.40 -34.27 -3.04
N GLN A 207 -5.29 -34.22 -2.31
CA GLN A 207 -5.28 -34.39 -0.84
C GLN A 207 -5.97 -33.18 -0.19
N GLU A 208 -7.08 -33.39 0.49
CA GLU A 208 -7.76 -32.36 1.27
C GLU A 208 -7.11 -32.21 2.64
N VAL A 209 -6.71 -30.98 2.96
CA VAL A 209 -6.16 -30.60 4.26
C VAL A 209 -7.07 -29.55 4.88
N ASN A 210 -7.49 -29.78 6.13
CA ASN A 210 -8.30 -28.81 6.88
C ASN A 210 -7.44 -27.63 7.31
N ILE A 211 -7.97 -26.42 7.19
CA ILE A 211 -7.36 -25.21 7.73
C ILE A 211 -7.71 -25.13 9.22
N LEU A 212 -6.70 -24.94 10.05
CA LEU A 212 -6.87 -24.71 11.48
C LEU A 212 -7.02 -23.19 11.72
N GLY A 213 -8.07 -22.81 12.40
CA GLY A 213 -8.39 -21.40 12.71
C GLY A 213 -9.72 -21.30 13.44
N ASP A 214 -10.19 -20.09 13.64
CA ASP A 214 -11.47 -19.76 14.29
C ASP A 214 -12.69 -19.87 13.35
N GLY A 215 -12.42 -20.04 12.04
CA GLY A 215 -13.45 -20.31 11.03
C GLY A 215 -13.81 -21.77 10.90
N THR A 216 -14.86 -22.08 10.15
CA THR A 216 -15.34 -23.44 9.90
C THR A 216 -15.36 -23.76 8.40
N GLY A 217 -15.05 -25.02 8.06
CA GLY A 217 -15.21 -25.56 6.71
C GLY A 217 -14.12 -25.16 5.70
N GLY A 218 -13.09 -24.41 6.10
CA GLY A 218 -11.96 -24.09 5.24
C GLY A 218 -11.10 -25.30 4.94
N LYS A 219 -10.87 -25.58 3.65
CA LYS A 219 -10.02 -26.69 3.17
C LYS A 219 -9.07 -26.21 2.06
N VAL A 220 -7.93 -26.85 1.99
CA VAL A 220 -6.96 -26.70 0.89
C VAL A 220 -6.77 -28.04 0.21
N VAL A 221 -6.74 -28.05 -1.11
CA VAL A 221 -6.39 -29.24 -1.88
C VAL A 221 -4.91 -29.13 -2.24
N VAL A 222 -4.15 -30.13 -1.85
CA VAL A 222 -2.70 -30.19 -2.06
C VAL A 222 -2.38 -31.35 -3.02
N ASN A 223 -1.51 -31.08 -3.97
CA ASN A 223 -0.88 -32.10 -4.80
C ASN A 223 0.59 -32.23 -4.37
N VAL A 224 1.04 -33.43 -4.17
CA VAL A 224 2.41 -33.76 -3.73
C VAL A 224 3.12 -34.52 -4.85
#